data_8dd6fdb07d5f1dd43768f3632328002d
#
_entry.id   8dd6fdb07d5f1dd43768f3632328002d
#
_cell.length_a   1.000
_cell.length_b   1.000
_cell.length_c   1.000
_cell.angle_alpha   90.00
_cell.angle_beta   90.00
_cell.angle_gamma   90.00
#
_symmetry.space_group_name_H-M   'P 1'
#
loop_
_entity.id
_entity.type
_entity.pdbx_description
1 polymer ?
#
loop_
_entity_poly.entity_id
_entity_poly.type
_entity_poly.pdbx_seq_one_letter_code
_entity_poly.pdbx_strand_id
1 'polypeptide(L)'
;SPNARMPGYYAAKGALANMTIGLAKEVAGSNIRVNLVSPGMIHTPEVEQSYMQMAAKRGWGDTWEKVEAHVAKDIPIRRISRREEVAALVAYLCSPMADAIHGQNIRIDGGQLGIVD
;
A
#
# COMPACT_ATOMS: atom_id res chain seq x y z
N SER A 1 -10.66 -1.85 -5.58
CA SER A 1 -11.96 -2.53 -5.64
C SER A 1 -11.79 -4.02 -5.36
N PRO A 2 -12.83 -4.68 -4.80
CA PRO A 2 -12.76 -6.10 -4.51
C PRO A 2 -12.56 -6.93 -5.78
N ASN A 3 -11.77 -7.99 -5.67
CA ASN A 3 -11.54 -8.95 -6.75
C ASN A 3 -12.33 -10.23 -6.47
N ALA A 4 -13.09 -10.68 -7.43
CA ALA A 4 -13.93 -11.88 -7.30
C ALA A 4 -13.15 -13.17 -6.96
N ARG A 5 -11.83 -13.19 -7.25
CA ARG A 5 -10.96 -14.34 -6.96
C ARG A 5 -10.50 -14.43 -5.49
N MET A 6 -10.63 -13.35 -4.71
CA MET A 6 -10.14 -13.31 -3.33
C MET A 6 -11.10 -12.55 -2.41
N PRO A 7 -12.39 -12.96 -2.33
CA PRO A 7 -13.39 -12.20 -1.57
C PRO A 7 -13.04 -12.13 -0.06
N GLY A 8 -12.54 -13.21 0.52
CA GLY A 8 -12.14 -13.24 1.94
C GLY A 8 -11.00 -12.29 2.27
N TYR A 9 -10.01 -12.19 1.39
CA TYR A 9 -8.91 -11.26 1.56
C TYR A 9 -9.41 -9.80 1.60
N TYR A 10 -10.25 -9.41 0.66
CA TYR A 10 -10.79 -8.04 0.60
C TYR A 10 -11.75 -7.75 1.75
N ALA A 11 -12.53 -8.74 2.19
CA ALA A 11 -13.38 -8.61 3.38
C ALA A 11 -12.53 -8.37 4.64
N ALA A 12 -11.45 -9.11 4.82
CA ALA A 12 -10.53 -8.95 5.94
C ALA A 12 -9.85 -7.56 5.92
N LYS A 13 -9.45 -7.08 4.74
CA LYS A 13 -8.87 -5.73 4.58
C LYS A 13 -9.89 -4.64 4.91
N GLY A 14 -11.14 -4.79 4.50
CA GLY A 14 -12.23 -3.87 4.86
C GLY A 14 -12.51 -3.86 6.36
N ALA A 15 -12.51 -5.03 6.99
CA ALA A 15 -12.68 -5.16 8.43
C ALA A 15 -11.55 -4.46 9.20
N LEU A 16 -10.29 -4.60 8.74
CA LEU A 16 -9.15 -3.93 9.35
C LEU A 16 -9.29 -2.41 9.31
N ALA A 17 -9.73 -1.84 8.19
CA ALA A 17 -9.96 -0.40 8.06
C ALA A 17 -11.04 0.09 9.03
N ASN A 18 -12.16 -0.61 9.11
CA ASN A 18 -13.24 -0.28 10.05
C ASN A 18 -12.80 -0.42 11.51
N MET A 19 -12.05 -1.48 11.84
CA MET A 19 -11.52 -1.69 13.17
C MET A 19 -10.56 -0.56 13.59
N THR A 20 -9.75 -0.07 12.67
CA THR A 20 -8.83 1.05 12.91
C THR A 20 -9.60 2.30 13.35
N ILE A 21 -10.70 2.64 12.66
CA ILE A 21 -11.56 3.77 13.02
C ILE A 21 -12.23 3.56 14.37
N GLY A 22 -12.74 2.35 14.61
CA GLY A 22 -13.37 1.99 15.89
C GLY A 22 -12.39 2.13 17.05
N LEU A 23 -11.20 1.57 16.90
CA LEU A 23 -10.15 1.62 17.93
C LEU A 23 -9.67 3.06 18.16
N ALA A 24 -9.55 3.86 17.11
CA ALA A 24 -9.18 5.27 17.22
C ALA A 24 -10.18 6.06 18.08
N LYS A 25 -11.48 5.76 17.95
CA LYS A 25 -12.53 6.36 18.79
C LYS A 25 -12.48 5.86 20.22
N GLU A 26 -12.21 4.57 20.41
CA GLU A 26 -12.11 3.93 21.73
C GLU A 26 -11.00 4.56 22.57
N VAL A 27 -9.84 4.85 21.99
CA VAL A 27 -8.71 5.43 22.68
C VAL A 27 -8.71 6.97 22.70
N ALA A 28 -9.79 7.60 22.28
CA ALA A 28 -9.92 9.06 22.25
C ALA A 28 -9.67 9.66 23.65
N GLY A 29 -8.91 10.75 23.71
CA GLY A 29 -8.54 11.41 24.96
C GLY A 29 -7.36 10.76 25.69
N SER A 30 -6.80 9.67 25.15
CA SER A 30 -5.55 9.07 25.64
C SER A 30 -4.34 9.59 24.83
N ASN A 31 -3.15 9.14 25.18
CA ASN A 31 -1.93 9.42 24.43
C ASN A 31 -1.65 8.38 23.32
N ILE A 32 -2.66 7.61 22.93
CA ILE A 32 -2.56 6.58 21.90
C ILE A 32 -3.16 7.10 20.61
N ARG A 33 -2.43 6.99 19.52
CA ARG A 33 -2.93 7.24 18.17
C ARG A 33 -2.96 5.95 17.37
N VAL A 34 -3.99 5.78 16.57
CA VAL A 34 -4.21 4.59 15.75
C VAL A 34 -4.42 5.03 14.31
N ASN A 35 -3.59 4.55 13.43
CA ASN A 35 -3.69 4.79 12.00
C ASN A 35 -3.41 3.50 11.22
N LEU A 36 -3.85 3.45 9.99
CA LEU A 36 -3.62 2.35 9.06
C LEU A 36 -2.82 2.86 7.87
N VAL A 37 -1.83 2.09 7.45
CA VAL A 37 -1.11 2.31 6.21
C VAL A 37 -1.53 1.25 5.21
N SER A 38 -1.93 1.68 4.02
CA SER A 38 -2.37 0.81 2.93
C SER A 38 -1.45 0.98 1.72
N PRO A 39 -0.37 0.19 1.64
CA PRO A 39 0.50 0.22 0.47
C PRO A 39 -0.21 -0.36 -0.76
N GLY A 40 0.18 0.12 -1.94
CA GLY A 40 -0.07 -0.60 -3.18
C GLY A 40 0.93 -1.74 -3.36
N MET A 41 1.30 -2.00 -4.61
CA MET A 41 2.34 -2.97 -4.90
C MET A 41 3.70 -2.47 -4.39
N ILE A 42 4.40 -3.32 -3.64
CA ILE A 42 5.70 -2.98 -3.05
C ILE A 42 6.81 -3.76 -3.76
N HIS A 43 7.88 -3.08 -4.12
CA HIS A 43 9.08 -3.71 -4.67
C HIS A 43 9.83 -4.45 -3.56
N THR A 44 9.85 -5.78 -3.68
CA THR A 44 10.67 -6.68 -2.86
C THR A 44 11.44 -7.62 -3.79
N PRO A 45 12.52 -8.27 -3.31
CA PRO A 45 13.21 -9.27 -4.12
C PRO A 45 12.29 -10.36 -4.68
N GLU A 46 11.33 -10.80 -3.88
CA GLU A 46 10.36 -11.85 -4.27
C GLU A 46 9.40 -11.34 -5.35
N VAL A 47 8.92 -10.12 -5.23
CA VAL A 47 8.04 -9.48 -6.24
C VAL A 47 8.81 -9.29 -7.54
N GLU A 48 10.04 -8.78 -7.47
CA GLU A 48 10.91 -8.63 -8.65
C GLU A 48 11.13 -9.96 -9.34
N GLN A 49 11.52 -11.00 -8.61
CA GLN A 49 11.74 -12.34 -9.16
C GLN A 49 10.48 -12.88 -9.84
N SER A 50 9.33 -12.74 -9.21
CA SER A 50 8.05 -13.20 -9.75
C SER A 50 7.71 -12.50 -11.07
N TYR A 51 7.87 -11.18 -11.13
CA TYR A 51 7.61 -10.44 -12.37
C TYR A 51 8.65 -10.69 -13.44
N MET A 52 9.92 -10.88 -13.09
CA MET A 52 10.95 -11.24 -14.06
C MET A 52 10.68 -12.60 -14.70
N GLN A 53 10.23 -13.58 -13.92
CA GLN A 53 9.82 -14.90 -14.46
C GLN A 53 8.61 -14.77 -15.40
N MET A 54 7.63 -13.96 -15.04
CA MET A 54 6.45 -13.70 -15.87
C MET A 54 6.84 -12.95 -17.15
N ALA A 55 7.74 -11.99 -17.05
CA ALA A 55 8.25 -11.22 -18.17
C ALA A 55 8.98 -12.09 -19.20
N ALA A 56 9.76 -13.08 -18.74
CA ALA A 56 10.44 -14.03 -19.62
C ALA A 56 9.44 -14.85 -20.48
N LYS A 57 8.29 -15.17 -19.91
CA LYS A 57 7.23 -15.90 -20.62
C LYS A 57 6.39 -15.02 -21.55
N ARG A 58 6.25 -13.73 -21.24
CA ARG A 58 5.33 -12.82 -21.92
C ARG A 58 6.02 -11.74 -22.76
N GLY A 59 7.35 -11.71 -22.78
CA GLY A 59 8.12 -10.77 -23.60
C GLY A 59 8.06 -9.32 -23.11
N TRP A 60 8.02 -9.08 -21.79
CA TRP A 60 8.00 -7.72 -21.24
C TRP A 60 9.37 -7.04 -21.16
N GLY A 61 10.42 -7.77 -21.45
CA GLY A 61 11.80 -7.29 -21.38
C GLY A 61 12.68 -8.19 -20.50
N ASP A 62 13.96 -7.87 -20.48
CA ASP A 62 15.01 -8.65 -19.83
C ASP A 62 15.68 -7.93 -18.65
N THR A 63 15.30 -6.67 -18.39
CA THR A 63 15.77 -5.89 -17.24
C THR A 63 14.61 -5.51 -16.35
N TRP A 64 14.89 -5.30 -15.05
CA TRP A 64 13.87 -4.87 -14.12
C TRP A 64 13.24 -3.53 -14.53
N GLU A 65 14.04 -2.59 -15.04
CA GLU A 65 13.53 -1.29 -15.50
C GLU A 65 12.46 -1.44 -16.58
N LYS A 66 12.68 -2.32 -17.55
CA LYS A 66 11.69 -2.60 -18.62
C LYS A 66 10.46 -3.30 -18.06
N VAL A 67 10.66 -4.25 -17.17
CA VAL A 67 9.56 -5.02 -16.55
C VAL A 67 8.74 -4.13 -15.62
N GLU A 68 9.37 -3.31 -14.80
CA GLU A 68 8.70 -2.36 -13.93
C GLU A 68 7.87 -1.35 -14.75
N ALA A 69 8.40 -0.83 -15.83
CA ALA A 69 7.69 0.09 -16.72
C ALA A 69 6.42 -0.55 -17.29
N HIS A 70 6.47 -1.84 -17.62
CA HIS A 70 5.28 -2.58 -18.08
C HIS A 70 4.28 -2.82 -16.96
N VAL A 71 4.74 -3.31 -15.81
CA VAL A 71 3.89 -3.62 -14.64
C VAL A 71 3.21 -2.35 -14.09
N ALA A 72 3.93 -1.25 -14.07
CA ALA A 72 3.47 0.02 -13.52
C ALA A 72 2.86 0.99 -14.53
N LYS A 73 2.55 0.53 -15.75
CA LYS A 73 2.02 1.39 -16.83
C LYS A 73 0.75 2.15 -16.45
N ASP A 74 -0.08 1.55 -15.58
CA ASP A 74 -1.34 2.14 -15.11
C ASP A 74 -1.22 2.78 -13.72
N ILE A 75 -0.04 2.79 -13.13
CA ILE A 75 0.25 3.50 -11.88
C ILE A 75 0.70 4.91 -12.23
N PRO A 76 0.06 5.98 -11.72
CA PRO A 76 0.41 7.37 -12.08
C PRO A 76 1.88 7.74 -11.92
N ILE A 77 2.54 7.29 -10.85
CA ILE A 77 3.99 7.56 -10.66
C ILE A 77 4.90 6.68 -11.54
N ARG A 78 4.34 5.78 -12.35
CA ARG A 78 5.05 4.92 -13.33
C ARG A 78 6.10 3.99 -12.73
N ARG A 79 5.99 3.68 -11.47
CA ARG A 79 6.79 2.68 -10.77
C ARG A 79 5.99 2.10 -9.61
N ILE A 80 6.46 1.00 -9.04
CA ILE A 80 5.89 0.45 -7.81
C ILE A 80 6.55 1.10 -6.58
N SER A 81 5.86 1.06 -5.45
CA SER A 81 6.35 1.65 -4.21
C SER A 81 7.57 0.88 -3.69
N ARG A 82 8.48 1.57 -3.02
CA ARG A 82 9.65 0.97 -2.38
C ARG A 82 9.37 0.68 -0.92
N ARG A 83 10.00 -0.36 -0.36
CA ARG A 83 9.88 -0.71 1.07
C ARG A 83 10.25 0.45 1.96
N GLU A 84 11.31 1.17 1.60
CA GLU A 84 11.83 2.31 2.32
C GLU A 84 10.83 3.47 2.39
N GLU A 85 10.02 3.64 1.35
CA GLU A 85 8.96 4.67 1.33
C GLU A 85 7.85 4.32 2.33
N VAL A 86 7.45 3.06 2.39
CA VAL A 86 6.46 2.59 3.37
C VAL A 86 7.01 2.71 4.79
N ALA A 87 8.25 2.31 5.02
CA ALA A 87 8.92 2.42 6.31
C ALA A 87 9.03 3.88 6.77
N ALA A 88 9.36 4.80 5.86
CA ALA A 88 9.45 6.23 6.16
C ALA A 88 8.09 6.81 6.57
N LEU A 89 7.01 6.40 5.91
CA LEU A 89 5.65 6.82 6.27
C LEU A 89 5.27 6.30 7.67
N VAL A 90 5.53 5.04 7.97
CA VAL A 90 5.27 4.47 9.29
C VAL A 90 6.06 5.19 10.37
N ALA A 91 7.33 5.45 10.14
CA ALA A 91 8.18 6.19 11.08
C ALA A 91 7.66 7.61 11.33
N TYR A 92 7.22 8.31 10.27
CA TYR A 92 6.61 9.63 10.39
C TYR A 92 5.34 9.58 11.25
N LEU A 93 4.45 8.62 11.00
CA LEU A 93 3.20 8.46 11.74
C LEU A 93 3.42 8.14 13.22
N CYS A 94 4.54 7.49 13.56
CA CYS A 94 4.92 7.22 14.94
C CYS A 94 5.62 8.39 15.62
N SER A 95 5.94 9.46 14.88
CA SER A 95 6.65 10.63 15.42
C SER A 95 5.69 11.67 16.01
N PRO A 96 6.17 12.56 16.91
CA PRO A 96 5.36 13.67 17.42
C PRO A 96 4.87 14.62 16.32
N MET A 97 5.55 14.67 15.18
CA MET A 97 5.15 15.51 14.04
C MET A 97 3.82 15.10 13.43
N ALA A 98 3.39 13.86 13.63
CA ALA A 98 2.12 13.32 13.15
C ALA A 98 1.04 13.32 14.23
N ASP A 99 1.15 14.15 15.26
CA ASP A 99 0.29 14.14 16.45
C ASP A 99 -1.19 14.38 16.12
N ALA A 100 -1.47 15.15 15.09
CA ALA A 100 -2.86 15.41 14.64
C ALA A 100 -3.42 14.32 13.72
N ILE A 101 -2.65 13.31 13.34
CA ILE A 101 -3.09 12.23 12.46
C ILE A 101 -3.58 11.06 13.32
N HIS A 102 -4.88 10.80 13.27
CA HIS A 102 -5.54 9.79 14.09
C HIS A 102 -6.77 9.23 13.37
N GLY A 103 -6.94 7.91 13.39
CA GLY A 103 -8.06 7.23 12.76
C GLY A 103 -8.03 7.25 11.23
N GLN A 104 -6.86 7.47 10.63
CA GLN A 104 -6.72 7.59 9.19
C GLN A 104 -6.26 6.28 8.55
N ASN A 105 -6.70 6.07 7.32
CA ASN A 105 -6.13 5.07 6.42
C ASN A 105 -5.33 5.80 5.33
N ILE A 106 -4.01 5.75 5.42
CA ILE A 106 -3.12 6.47 4.53
C ILE A 106 -2.60 5.53 3.46
N ARG A 107 -2.93 5.84 2.23
CA ARG A 107 -2.46 5.07 1.07
C ARG A 107 -1.10 5.54 0.60
N ILE A 108 -0.29 4.56 0.22
CA ILE A 108 1.01 4.79 -0.43
C ILE A 108 1.10 3.82 -1.62
N ASP A 109 0.41 4.16 -2.68
CA ASP A 109 0.18 3.30 -3.85
C ASP A 109 0.53 3.96 -5.19
N GLY A 110 1.21 5.10 -5.15
CA GLY A 110 1.58 5.84 -6.35
C GLY A 110 0.39 6.41 -7.13
N GLY A 111 -0.77 6.52 -6.48
CA GLY A 111 -1.99 7.02 -7.11
C GLY A 111 -2.79 5.94 -7.85
N GLN A 112 -2.48 4.67 -7.62
CA GLN A 112 -3.14 3.55 -8.31
C GLN A 112 -4.64 3.49 -8.05
N LEU A 113 -5.08 3.79 -6.84
CA LEU A 113 -6.50 3.86 -6.50
C LEU A 113 -6.99 5.32 -6.57
N GLY A 114 -7.70 5.65 -7.62
CA GLY A 114 -8.32 6.97 -7.80
C GLY A 114 -9.59 7.15 -6.97
N ILE A 115 -9.51 6.99 -5.65
CA ILE A 115 -10.66 7.16 -4.76
C ILE A 115 -10.51 8.48 -4.01
N VAL A 116 -11.54 9.28 -4.05
CA VAL A 116 -11.71 10.44 -3.15
C VAL A 116 -12.47 9.95 -1.93
N ASP A 117 -11.85 10.06 -0.78
CA ASP A 117 -12.49 9.71 0.49
C ASP A 117 -13.36 10.86 1.01
#